data_58534614f18057d00ba00025da21ba60
#
_entry.id   58534614f18057d00ba00025da21ba60
#
_cell.length_a   1.000
_cell.length_b   1.000
_cell.length_c   1.000
_cell.angle_alpha   90.00
_cell.angle_beta   90.00
_cell.angle_gamma   90.00
#
_symmetry.space_group_name_H-M   'P 1'
#
loop_
_entity.id
_entity.type
_entity.pdbx_description
1 polymer ?
#
loop_
_entity_poly.entity_id
_entity_poly.type
_entity_poly.pdbx_seq_one_letter_code
_entity_poly.pdbx_strand_id
1 'polypeptide(L)'
;MIFGKYINRYYLKNAPALLLGLLSLLIVDIAQLMIPELYRLVINGVNLGKGVVDGQTLTFTREVLFQNICLPMIWIVLMMVIGRFLWRVCFFGSAVCVQADLRERMFDHSRRLSQQYYQVNKVGSLMSLYTNDLDTIQECFGDGILMFFDALVLGLLALYKMWRMDFKLTLLALIPAAIMFGIGTIMGTTMTKRWEERQKAFSDLSDFAQENFSGIAVIKAFVKEFK
;
A
#
# COMPACT_ATOMS: atom_id res chain seq x y z
N MET A 1 -11.51 10.06 -5.46
CA MET A 1 -11.86 9.86 -6.87
C MET A 1 -11.56 8.44 -7.39
N ILE A 2 -11.73 7.43 -6.54
CA ILE A 2 -11.46 6.01 -6.88
C ILE A 2 -12.61 5.41 -7.72
N PHE A 3 -13.78 6.05 -7.74
CA PHE A 3 -14.98 5.62 -8.45
C PHE A 3 -15.35 6.63 -9.54
N GLY A 4 -14.90 6.39 -10.77
CA GLY A 4 -15.25 7.16 -11.96
C GLY A 4 -15.91 6.26 -13.00
N LYS A 5 -16.81 6.82 -13.83
CA LYS A 5 -17.57 6.07 -14.87
C LYS A 5 -16.66 5.23 -15.78
N TYR A 6 -15.44 5.69 -16.04
CA TYR A 6 -14.47 4.99 -16.88
C TYR A 6 -13.73 3.88 -16.13
N ILE A 7 -13.46 4.08 -14.84
CA ILE A 7 -12.67 3.17 -14.00
C ILE A 7 -13.51 1.99 -13.51
N ASN A 8 -14.80 2.20 -13.24
CA ASN A 8 -15.73 1.12 -12.82
C ASN A 8 -15.76 -0.07 -13.78
N ARG A 9 -15.57 0.17 -15.07
CA ARG A 9 -15.52 -0.92 -16.07
C ARG A 9 -14.32 -1.84 -15.84
N TYR A 10 -13.19 -1.30 -15.42
CA TYR A 10 -11.98 -2.09 -15.14
C TYR A 10 -12.10 -2.88 -13.85
N TYR A 11 -12.77 -2.30 -12.83
CA TYR A 11 -13.10 -3.05 -11.61
C TYR A 11 -14.00 -4.24 -11.93
N LEU A 12 -15.03 -4.05 -12.73
CA LEU A 12 -15.93 -5.14 -13.12
C LEU A 12 -15.24 -6.21 -13.97
N LYS A 13 -14.36 -5.81 -14.89
CA LYS A 13 -13.59 -6.75 -15.72
C LYS A 13 -12.68 -7.64 -14.88
N ASN A 14 -12.02 -7.07 -13.88
CA ASN A 14 -11.08 -7.77 -13.02
C ASN A 14 -11.69 -8.19 -11.65
N ALA A 15 -13.01 -8.04 -11.49
CA ALA A 15 -13.72 -8.38 -10.26
C ALA A 15 -13.43 -9.80 -9.73
N PRO A 16 -13.43 -10.87 -10.54
CA PRO A 16 -13.17 -12.22 -10.03
C PRO A 16 -11.75 -12.35 -9.46
N ALA A 17 -10.75 -11.75 -10.10
CA ALA A 17 -9.37 -11.77 -9.59
C ALA A 17 -9.23 -10.94 -8.31
N LEU A 18 -9.85 -9.76 -8.26
CA LEU A 18 -9.84 -8.90 -7.07
C LEU A 18 -10.57 -9.55 -5.89
N LEU A 19 -11.72 -10.20 -6.12
CA LEU A 19 -12.45 -10.93 -5.08
C LEU A 19 -11.64 -12.12 -4.54
N LEU A 20 -10.98 -12.87 -5.42
CA LEU A 20 -10.12 -13.96 -5.02
C LEU A 20 -8.90 -13.45 -4.23
N GLY A 21 -8.33 -12.33 -4.64
CA GLY A 21 -7.28 -11.63 -3.89
C GLY A 21 -7.73 -11.18 -2.51
N LEU A 22 -8.92 -10.58 -2.39
CA LEU A 22 -9.50 -10.16 -1.10
C LEU A 22 -9.79 -11.35 -0.19
N LEU A 23 -10.33 -12.46 -0.72
CA LEU A 23 -10.54 -13.68 0.07
C LEU A 23 -9.21 -14.25 0.58
N SER A 24 -8.19 -14.29 -0.26
CA SER A 24 -6.86 -14.75 0.14
C SER A 24 -6.24 -13.85 1.19
N LEU A 25 -6.41 -12.52 1.09
CA LEU A 25 -5.97 -11.55 2.09
C LEU A 25 -6.67 -11.81 3.43
N LEU A 26 -7.98 -11.95 3.44
CA LEU A 26 -8.77 -12.23 4.64
C LEU A 26 -8.33 -13.53 5.33
N ILE A 27 -8.03 -14.57 4.57
CA ILE A 27 -7.50 -15.83 5.10
C ILE A 27 -6.13 -15.61 5.75
N VAL A 28 -5.24 -14.84 5.12
CA VAL A 28 -3.92 -14.50 5.67
C VAL A 28 -4.05 -13.69 6.97
N ASP A 29 -4.95 -12.71 7.02
CA ASP A 29 -5.17 -11.86 8.19
C ASP A 29 -5.70 -12.67 9.38
N ILE A 30 -6.65 -13.58 9.12
CA ILE A 30 -7.15 -14.49 10.15
C ILE A 30 -6.02 -15.41 10.66
N ALA A 31 -5.22 -15.99 9.74
CA ALA A 31 -4.10 -16.83 10.10
C ALA A 31 -3.05 -16.07 10.92
N GLN A 32 -2.75 -14.81 10.56
CA GLN A 32 -1.84 -13.95 11.30
C GLN A 32 -2.33 -13.66 12.72
N LEU A 33 -3.63 -13.49 12.92
CA LEU A 33 -4.22 -13.27 14.24
C LEU A 33 -4.29 -14.54 15.12
N MET A 34 -4.02 -15.73 14.57
CA MET A 34 -3.89 -16.96 15.35
C MET A 34 -2.50 -17.09 16.00
N ILE A 35 -1.48 -16.43 15.48
CA ILE A 35 -0.10 -16.50 15.99
C ILE A 35 0.01 -16.07 17.47
N PRO A 36 -0.58 -14.93 17.91
CA PRO A 36 -0.53 -14.52 19.31
C PRO A 36 -1.18 -15.53 20.27
N GLU A 37 -2.18 -16.28 19.82
CA GLU A 37 -2.79 -17.33 20.65
C GLU A 37 -1.86 -18.50 20.89
N LEU A 38 -1.10 -18.89 19.86
CA LEU A 38 -0.07 -19.92 20.01
C LEU A 38 1.05 -19.45 20.94
N TYR A 39 1.49 -18.19 20.83
CA TYR A 39 2.46 -17.62 21.79
C TYR A 39 1.94 -17.65 23.23
N ARG A 40 0.68 -17.29 23.45
CA ARG A 40 0.04 -17.37 24.77
C ARG A 40 0.09 -18.79 25.34
N LEU A 41 -0.18 -19.80 24.51
CA LEU A 41 -0.11 -21.21 24.88
C LEU A 41 1.31 -21.61 25.31
N VAL A 42 2.34 -21.19 24.56
CA VAL A 42 3.74 -21.46 24.87
C VAL A 42 4.14 -20.80 26.18
N ILE A 43 3.85 -19.50 26.35
CA ILE A 43 4.24 -18.73 27.54
C ILE A 43 3.59 -19.31 28.79
N ASN A 44 2.29 -19.62 28.73
CA ASN A 44 1.56 -20.21 29.85
C ASN A 44 2.09 -21.61 30.18
N GLY A 45 2.42 -22.41 29.15
CA GLY A 45 2.96 -23.74 29.33
C GLY A 45 4.36 -23.76 29.97
N VAL A 46 5.22 -22.81 29.61
CA VAL A 46 6.55 -22.66 30.20
C VAL A 46 6.46 -22.17 31.65
N ASN A 47 5.58 -21.21 31.95
CA ASN A 47 5.47 -20.62 33.28
C ASN A 47 4.75 -21.50 34.28
N LEU A 48 3.72 -22.23 33.87
CA LEU A 48 2.84 -22.98 34.73
C LEU A 48 3.10 -24.51 34.66
N GLY A 49 3.96 -24.98 33.76
CA GLY A 49 4.18 -26.41 33.49
C GLY A 49 2.93 -27.14 32.95
N LYS A 50 1.85 -26.38 32.70
CA LYS A 50 0.56 -26.88 32.26
C LYS A 50 -0.01 -25.95 31.19
N GLY A 51 -0.31 -26.49 30.04
CA GLY A 51 -1.01 -25.74 28.98
C GLY A 51 -2.51 -26.06 29.02
N VAL A 52 -3.36 -25.03 28.89
CA VAL A 52 -4.81 -25.24 28.74
C VAL A 52 -5.13 -25.14 27.24
N VAL A 53 -5.42 -26.29 26.64
CA VAL A 53 -5.91 -26.41 25.27
C VAL A 53 -7.33 -26.93 25.33
N ASP A 54 -8.29 -26.25 24.75
CA ASP A 54 -9.73 -26.59 24.73
C ASP A 54 -10.31 -26.96 26.10
N GLY A 55 -9.89 -26.28 27.18
CA GLY A 55 -10.41 -26.49 28.52
C GLY A 55 -9.78 -27.68 29.27
N GLN A 56 -8.87 -28.44 28.66
CA GLN A 56 -8.12 -29.50 29.29
C GLN A 56 -6.71 -29.02 29.68
N THR A 57 -6.32 -29.31 30.94
CA THR A 57 -4.97 -29.05 31.43
C THR A 57 -4.06 -30.19 30.97
N LEU A 58 -3.26 -29.94 29.95
CA LEU A 58 -2.28 -30.90 29.45
C LEU A 58 -0.92 -30.62 30.10
N THR A 59 -0.26 -31.67 30.57
CA THR A 59 1.15 -31.60 31.02
C THR A 59 2.04 -31.35 29.81
N PHE A 60 3.02 -30.45 29.93
CA PHE A 60 3.91 -30.04 28.86
C PHE A 60 4.89 -31.15 28.48
N THR A 61 4.42 -32.13 27.68
CA THR A 61 5.22 -33.24 27.16
C THR A 61 5.69 -32.90 25.75
N ARG A 62 6.80 -33.46 25.27
CA ARG A 62 7.33 -33.22 23.91
C ARG A 62 6.29 -33.52 22.83
N GLU A 63 5.46 -34.51 22.96
CA GLU A 63 4.41 -34.88 22.02
C GLU A 63 3.32 -33.80 21.95
N VAL A 64 2.93 -33.28 23.10
CA VAL A 64 1.92 -32.19 23.20
C VAL A 64 2.42 -30.90 22.58
N LEU A 65 3.71 -30.54 22.77
CA LEU A 65 4.36 -29.41 22.12
C LEU A 65 4.35 -29.55 20.60
N PHE A 66 4.72 -30.76 20.12
CA PHE A 66 4.80 -30.97 18.68
C PHE A 66 3.43 -30.96 18.02
N GLN A 67 2.44 -31.65 18.58
CA GLN A 67 1.10 -31.74 17.98
C GLN A 67 0.28 -30.48 18.13
N ASN A 68 0.33 -29.78 19.27
CA ASN A 68 -0.54 -28.65 19.55
C ASN A 68 0.11 -27.27 19.27
N ILE A 69 1.41 -27.21 19.05
CA ILE A 69 2.11 -25.95 18.79
C ILE A 69 2.86 -26.00 17.46
N CYS A 70 3.79 -26.97 17.30
CA CYS A 70 4.63 -26.99 16.10
C CYS A 70 3.84 -27.26 14.82
N LEU A 71 2.96 -28.26 14.86
CA LEU A 71 2.19 -28.66 13.68
C LEU A 71 1.16 -27.61 13.24
N PRO A 72 0.34 -27.01 14.13
CA PRO A 72 -0.50 -25.87 13.77
C PRO A 72 0.29 -24.65 13.27
N MET A 73 1.46 -24.37 13.87
CA MET A 73 2.31 -23.26 13.45
C MET A 73 2.85 -23.47 12.02
N ILE A 74 3.27 -24.69 11.68
CA ILE A 74 3.68 -25.03 10.31
C ILE A 74 2.54 -24.84 9.32
N TRP A 75 1.33 -25.28 9.67
CA TRP A 75 0.14 -25.12 8.82
C TRP A 75 -0.23 -23.65 8.64
N ILE A 76 -0.19 -22.84 9.70
CA ILE A 76 -0.44 -21.38 9.62
C ILE A 76 0.58 -20.71 8.70
N VAL A 77 1.87 -21.01 8.88
CA VAL A 77 2.93 -20.44 8.05
C VAL A 77 2.74 -20.83 6.57
N LEU A 78 2.46 -22.09 6.29
CA LEU A 78 2.24 -22.59 4.94
C LEU A 78 1.02 -21.92 4.28
N MET A 79 -0.08 -21.79 5.02
CA MET A 79 -1.29 -21.07 4.59
C MET A 79 -1.01 -19.60 4.31
N MET A 80 -0.21 -18.94 5.18
CA MET A 80 0.19 -17.55 4.98
C MET A 80 1.08 -17.38 3.73
N VAL A 81 2.02 -18.29 3.49
CA VAL A 81 2.89 -18.23 2.30
C VAL A 81 2.07 -18.37 1.02
N ILE A 82 1.20 -19.37 0.96
CA ILE A 82 0.33 -19.59 -0.21
C ILE A 82 -0.63 -18.41 -0.40
N GLY A 83 -1.27 -17.97 0.67
CA GLY A 83 -2.22 -16.86 0.61
C GLY A 83 -1.55 -15.55 0.18
N ARG A 84 -0.35 -15.25 0.71
CA ARG A 84 0.45 -14.07 0.31
C ARG A 84 0.87 -14.11 -1.15
N PHE A 85 1.22 -15.27 -1.66
CA PHE A 85 1.52 -15.41 -3.08
C PHE A 85 0.26 -15.19 -3.94
N LEU A 86 -0.85 -15.78 -3.53
CA LEU A 86 -2.11 -15.74 -4.28
C LEU A 86 -2.66 -14.30 -4.41
N TRP A 87 -2.81 -13.58 -3.28
CA TRP A 87 -3.31 -12.21 -3.34
C TRP A 87 -2.36 -11.29 -4.12
N ARG A 88 -1.03 -11.50 -3.99
CA ARG A 88 -0.05 -10.72 -4.74
C ARG A 88 -0.26 -10.87 -6.25
N VAL A 89 -0.37 -12.10 -6.74
CA VAL A 89 -0.62 -12.37 -8.16
C VAL A 89 -1.95 -11.75 -8.61
N CYS A 90 -3.00 -11.86 -7.80
CA CYS A 90 -4.31 -11.31 -8.13
C CYS A 90 -4.33 -9.78 -8.21
N PHE A 91 -3.80 -9.08 -7.20
CA PHE A 91 -3.82 -7.60 -7.19
C PHE A 91 -2.86 -7.02 -8.22
N PHE A 92 -1.59 -7.41 -8.20
CA PHE A 92 -0.61 -6.86 -9.14
C PHE A 92 -0.89 -7.31 -10.58
N GLY A 93 -1.32 -8.55 -10.79
CA GLY A 93 -1.75 -9.00 -12.10
C GLY A 93 -2.91 -8.18 -12.66
N SER A 94 -3.91 -7.88 -11.83
CA SER A 94 -5.02 -7.00 -12.22
C SER A 94 -4.55 -5.58 -12.52
N ALA A 95 -3.65 -5.03 -11.71
CA ALA A 95 -3.10 -3.68 -11.89
C ALA A 95 -2.35 -3.54 -13.23
N VAL A 96 -1.50 -4.52 -13.56
CA VAL A 96 -0.78 -4.56 -14.85
C VAL A 96 -1.74 -4.69 -16.03
N CYS A 97 -2.78 -5.52 -15.92
CA CYS A 97 -3.81 -5.64 -16.95
C CYS A 97 -4.56 -4.31 -17.18
N VAL A 98 -4.90 -3.60 -16.10
CA VAL A 98 -5.56 -2.29 -16.20
C VAL A 98 -4.65 -1.28 -16.87
N GLN A 99 -3.36 -1.24 -16.50
CA GLN A 99 -2.38 -0.35 -17.11
C GLN A 99 -2.23 -0.62 -18.62
N ALA A 100 -2.12 -1.89 -19.00
CA ALA A 100 -1.99 -2.28 -20.41
C ALA A 100 -3.24 -1.87 -21.23
N ASP A 101 -4.44 -2.17 -20.73
CA ASP A 101 -5.70 -1.79 -21.38
C ASP A 101 -5.84 -0.25 -21.51
N LEU A 102 -5.41 0.50 -20.49
CA LEU A 102 -5.43 1.96 -20.55
C LEU A 102 -4.43 2.50 -21.56
N ARG A 103 -3.21 1.95 -21.58
CA ARG A 103 -2.16 2.35 -22.53
C ARG A 103 -2.62 2.16 -23.98
N GLU A 104 -3.23 1.01 -24.28
CA GLU A 104 -3.77 0.71 -25.60
C GLU A 104 -4.87 1.73 -25.99
N ARG A 105 -5.82 2.00 -25.09
CA ARG A 105 -6.88 2.98 -25.35
C ARG A 105 -6.38 4.40 -25.53
N MET A 106 -5.40 4.81 -24.72
CA MET A 106 -4.77 6.11 -24.86
C MET A 106 -4.07 6.22 -26.22
N PHE A 107 -3.38 5.17 -26.65
CA PHE A 107 -2.73 5.13 -27.95
C PHE A 107 -3.74 5.23 -29.09
N ASP A 108 -4.81 4.46 -29.04
CA ASP A 108 -5.87 4.51 -30.04
C ASP A 108 -6.56 5.89 -30.08
N HIS A 109 -6.74 6.54 -28.93
CA HIS A 109 -7.27 7.88 -28.87
C HIS A 109 -6.29 8.89 -29.46
N SER A 110 -5.03 8.82 -29.10
CA SER A 110 -3.98 9.72 -29.61
C SER A 110 -3.86 9.65 -31.13
N ARG A 111 -3.97 8.48 -31.74
CA ARG A 111 -3.94 8.31 -33.22
C ARG A 111 -5.09 9.05 -33.94
N ARG A 112 -6.18 9.35 -33.24
CA ARG A 112 -7.37 10.02 -33.82
C ARG A 112 -7.37 11.53 -33.56
N LEU A 113 -6.41 12.06 -32.79
CA LEU A 113 -6.29 13.48 -32.52
C LEU A 113 -5.78 14.26 -33.75
N SER A 114 -6.21 15.52 -33.86
CA SER A 114 -5.81 16.40 -34.96
C SER A 114 -4.35 16.82 -34.87
N GLN A 115 -3.74 17.16 -36.00
CA GLN A 115 -2.39 17.69 -36.05
C GLN A 115 -2.24 18.99 -35.23
N GLN A 116 -3.27 19.81 -35.18
CA GLN A 116 -3.29 21.05 -34.37
C GLN A 116 -3.11 20.76 -32.88
N TYR A 117 -3.65 19.65 -32.38
CA TYR A 117 -3.47 19.23 -31.00
C TYR A 117 -1.99 19.00 -30.66
N TYR A 118 -1.25 18.37 -31.56
CA TYR A 118 0.18 18.08 -31.37
C TYR A 118 1.08 19.31 -31.56
N GLN A 119 0.60 20.33 -32.26
CA GLN A 119 1.31 21.61 -32.35
C GLN A 119 1.24 22.42 -31.06
N VAL A 120 0.11 22.31 -30.33
CA VAL A 120 -0.12 23.03 -29.05
C VAL A 120 0.48 22.24 -27.89
N ASN A 121 0.31 20.92 -27.88
CA ASN A 121 0.76 20.06 -26.79
C ASN A 121 2.11 19.42 -27.11
N LYS A 122 3.12 19.71 -26.31
CA LYS A 122 4.45 19.15 -26.50
C LYS A 122 4.41 17.63 -26.36
N VAL A 123 5.05 16.90 -27.27
CA VAL A 123 5.15 15.44 -27.26
C VAL A 123 5.69 14.91 -25.93
N GLY A 124 6.64 15.62 -25.31
CA GLY A 124 7.21 15.25 -24.00
C GLY A 124 6.17 15.20 -22.88
N SER A 125 5.21 16.15 -22.84
CA SER A 125 4.14 16.12 -21.83
C SER A 125 3.15 14.98 -22.07
N LEU A 126 2.90 14.63 -23.33
CA LEU A 126 2.07 13.46 -23.69
C LEU A 126 2.78 12.15 -23.27
N MET A 127 4.08 12.05 -23.48
CA MET A 127 4.85 10.89 -23.04
C MET A 127 4.81 10.70 -21.53
N SER A 128 4.79 11.78 -20.74
CA SER A 128 4.60 11.72 -19.29
C SER A 128 3.30 11.04 -18.87
N LEU A 129 2.19 11.28 -19.62
CA LEU A 129 0.92 10.58 -19.39
C LEU A 129 1.02 9.07 -19.62
N TYR A 130 1.82 8.64 -20.60
CA TYR A 130 2.03 7.22 -20.93
C TYR A 130 2.97 6.49 -19.98
N THR A 131 3.76 7.22 -19.23
CA THR A 131 4.72 6.68 -18.25
C THR A 131 4.23 6.97 -16.82
N ASN A 132 4.54 8.14 -16.29
CA ASN A 132 4.33 8.46 -14.88
C ASN A 132 2.87 8.36 -14.41
N ASP A 133 1.92 8.86 -15.22
CA ASP A 133 0.51 8.85 -14.82
C ASP A 133 -0.08 7.44 -14.87
N LEU A 134 0.30 6.66 -15.89
CA LEU A 134 -0.12 5.25 -15.98
C LEU A 134 0.50 4.39 -14.89
N ASP A 135 1.76 4.63 -14.51
CA ASP A 135 2.41 3.94 -13.41
C ASP A 135 1.73 4.27 -12.08
N THR A 136 1.37 5.54 -11.86
CA THR A 136 0.58 5.96 -10.68
C THR A 136 -0.79 5.29 -10.62
N ILE A 137 -1.46 5.12 -11.77
CA ILE A 137 -2.73 4.38 -11.83
C ILE A 137 -2.51 2.91 -11.50
N GLN A 138 -1.46 2.29 -12.01
CA GLN A 138 -1.12 0.90 -11.70
C GLN A 138 -0.87 0.71 -10.19
N GLU A 139 -0.07 1.59 -9.57
CA GLU A 139 0.19 1.57 -8.13
C GLU A 139 -1.10 1.75 -7.32
N CYS A 140 -1.99 2.65 -7.73
CA CYS A 140 -3.27 2.84 -7.07
C CYS A 140 -4.16 1.59 -7.13
N PHE A 141 -4.20 0.89 -8.27
CA PHE A 141 -4.97 -0.35 -8.44
C PHE A 141 -4.33 -1.55 -7.72
N GLY A 142 -3.01 -1.62 -7.65
CA GLY A 142 -2.28 -2.68 -6.96
C GLY A 142 -2.19 -2.40 -5.46
N ASP A 143 -1.25 -1.55 -5.10
CA ASP A 143 -0.90 -1.26 -3.70
C ASP A 143 -1.97 -0.45 -2.97
N GLY A 144 -2.60 0.52 -3.64
CA GLY A 144 -3.59 1.39 -3.01
C GLY A 144 -4.82 0.63 -2.52
N ILE A 145 -5.39 -0.23 -3.35
CA ILE A 145 -6.55 -1.07 -2.98
C ILE A 145 -6.15 -2.05 -1.89
N LEU A 146 -5.00 -2.71 -2.07
CA LEU A 146 -4.48 -3.67 -1.12
C LEU A 146 -4.30 -3.05 0.26
N MET A 147 -3.54 -1.94 0.38
CA MET A 147 -3.27 -1.29 1.66
C MET A 147 -4.56 -0.83 2.35
N PHE A 148 -5.54 -0.35 1.59
CA PHE A 148 -6.83 0.07 2.14
C PHE A 148 -7.58 -1.11 2.75
N PHE A 149 -7.71 -2.22 2.03
CA PHE A 149 -8.44 -3.39 2.52
C PHE A 149 -7.68 -4.10 3.64
N ASP A 150 -6.36 -4.25 3.53
CA ASP A 150 -5.52 -4.85 4.56
C ASP A 150 -5.63 -4.08 5.89
N ALA A 151 -5.43 -2.77 5.86
CA ALA A 151 -5.57 -1.93 7.04
C ALA A 151 -6.97 -1.99 7.66
N LEU A 152 -8.01 -2.02 6.82
CA LEU A 152 -9.39 -2.04 7.29
C LEU A 152 -9.75 -3.41 7.87
N VAL A 153 -9.46 -4.49 7.15
CA VAL A 153 -9.82 -5.86 7.56
C VAL A 153 -9.01 -6.29 8.77
N LEU A 154 -7.67 -6.21 8.68
CA LEU A 154 -6.78 -6.58 9.78
C LEU A 154 -7.02 -5.70 11.01
N GLY A 155 -7.20 -4.39 10.82
CA GLY A 155 -7.49 -3.45 11.90
C GLY A 155 -8.78 -3.77 12.64
N LEU A 156 -9.87 -4.02 11.91
CA LEU A 156 -11.17 -4.38 12.51
C LEU A 156 -11.12 -5.75 13.21
N LEU A 157 -10.49 -6.74 12.58
CA LEU A 157 -10.34 -8.07 13.17
C LEU A 157 -9.48 -8.04 14.44
N ALA A 158 -8.37 -7.29 14.40
CA ALA A 158 -7.49 -7.12 15.56
C ALA A 158 -8.21 -6.42 16.71
N LEU A 159 -8.91 -5.30 16.44
CA LEU A 159 -9.72 -4.60 17.45
C LEU A 159 -10.80 -5.50 18.04
N TYR A 160 -11.52 -6.25 17.20
CA TYR A 160 -12.54 -7.19 17.66
C TYR A 160 -11.94 -8.25 18.60
N LYS A 161 -10.79 -8.82 18.23
CA LYS A 161 -10.11 -9.86 19.02
C LYS A 161 -9.56 -9.30 20.35
N MET A 162 -8.96 -8.12 20.33
CA MET A 162 -8.50 -7.44 21.54
C MET A 162 -9.66 -7.11 22.49
N TRP A 163 -10.77 -6.62 21.95
CA TRP A 163 -11.99 -6.33 22.73
C TRP A 163 -12.55 -7.57 23.43
N ARG A 164 -12.51 -8.71 22.75
CA ARG A 164 -12.96 -10.00 23.31
C ARG A 164 -12.03 -10.54 24.40
N MET A 165 -10.73 -10.18 24.34
CA MET A 165 -9.75 -10.64 25.33
C MET A 165 -9.82 -9.82 26.63
N ASP A 166 -9.66 -8.51 26.54
CA ASP A 166 -9.76 -7.59 27.67
C ASP A 166 -10.09 -6.17 27.18
N PHE A 167 -11.25 -5.70 27.59
CA PHE A 167 -11.76 -4.37 27.23
C PHE A 167 -10.89 -3.24 27.78
N LYS A 168 -10.44 -3.35 29.05
CA LYS A 168 -9.64 -2.29 29.69
C LYS A 168 -8.27 -2.15 29.03
N LEU A 169 -7.67 -3.28 28.70
CA LEU A 169 -6.36 -3.33 28.06
C LEU A 169 -6.44 -2.82 26.61
N THR A 170 -7.53 -3.09 25.92
CA THR A 170 -7.80 -2.56 24.57
C THR A 170 -7.92 -1.04 24.61
N LEU A 171 -8.68 -0.48 25.57
CA LEU A 171 -8.82 0.96 25.70
C LEU A 171 -7.49 1.64 25.98
N LEU A 172 -6.66 1.04 26.84
CA LEU A 172 -5.32 1.54 27.15
C LEU A 172 -4.39 1.51 25.92
N ALA A 173 -4.49 0.45 25.10
CA ALA A 173 -3.71 0.29 23.87
C ALA A 173 -4.13 1.28 22.76
N LEU A 174 -5.36 1.77 22.77
CA LEU A 174 -5.85 2.78 21.82
C LEU A 174 -5.31 4.18 22.10
N ILE A 175 -4.88 4.49 23.33
CA ILE A 175 -4.33 5.82 23.69
C ILE A 175 -3.10 6.17 22.83
N PRO A 176 -2.02 5.36 22.81
CA PRO A 176 -0.87 5.67 21.96
C PRO A 176 -1.22 5.69 20.48
N ALA A 177 -2.17 4.85 20.01
CA ALA A 177 -2.61 4.88 18.63
C ALA A 177 -3.31 6.21 18.27
N ALA A 178 -4.17 6.73 19.16
CA ALA A 178 -4.83 8.03 18.98
C ALA A 178 -3.81 9.19 18.98
N ILE A 179 -2.81 9.14 19.85
CA ILE A 179 -1.71 10.12 19.89
C ILE A 179 -0.92 10.09 18.57
N MET A 180 -0.55 8.91 18.09
CA MET A 180 0.16 8.73 16.81
C MET A 180 -0.65 9.26 15.64
N PHE A 181 -1.96 9.00 15.61
CA PHE A 181 -2.86 9.54 14.59
C PHE A 181 -2.92 11.07 14.62
N GLY A 182 -3.04 11.67 15.82
CA GLY A 182 -3.02 13.13 16.00
C GLY A 182 -1.70 13.77 15.55
N ILE A 183 -0.57 13.19 15.93
CA ILE A 183 0.76 13.64 15.49
C ILE A 183 0.88 13.51 13.96
N GLY A 184 0.46 12.39 13.40
CA GLY A 184 0.52 12.13 11.96
C GLY A 184 -0.28 13.13 11.13
N THR A 185 -1.49 13.51 11.58
CA THR A 185 -2.31 14.52 10.90
C THR A 185 -1.69 15.92 10.97
N ILE A 186 -1.17 16.34 12.13
CA ILE A 186 -0.50 17.63 12.32
C ILE A 186 0.79 17.70 11.50
N MET A 187 1.61 16.65 11.54
CA MET A 187 2.83 16.58 10.76
C MET A 187 2.55 16.54 9.25
N GLY A 188 1.53 15.80 8.81
CA GLY A 188 1.15 15.72 7.40
C GLY A 188 0.81 17.09 6.83
N THR A 189 -0.06 17.86 7.50
CA THR A 189 -0.42 19.22 7.05
C THR A 189 0.77 20.18 7.04
N THR A 190 1.63 20.10 8.04
CA THR A 190 2.83 20.94 8.14
C THR A 190 3.86 20.57 7.06
N MET A 191 4.08 19.29 6.84
CA MET A 191 4.99 18.79 5.80
C MET A 191 4.53 19.21 4.40
N THR A 192 3.23 19.12 4.10
CA THR A 192 2.69 19.53 2.80
C THR A 192 2.98 21.01 2.52
N LYS A 193 2.73 21.90 3.50
CA LYS A 193 3.03 23.32 3.35
C LYS A 193 4.52 23.59 3.09
N ARG A 194 5.40 22.96 3.88
CA ARG A 194 6.84 23.11 3.70
C ARG A 194 7.35 22.52 2.40
N TRP A 195 6.68 21.47 1.91
CA TRP A 195 6.99 20.88 0.61
C TRP A 195 6.63 21.82 -0.54
N GLU A 196 5.46 22.45 -0.47
CA GLU A 196 5.03 23.46 -1.43
C GLU A 196 5.99 24.67 -1.50
N GLU A 197 6.41 25.19 -0.33
CA GLU A 197 7.40 26.26 -0.24
C GLU A 197 8.74 25.85 -0.86
N ARG A 198 9.21 24.65 -0.55
CA ARG A 198 10.45 24.09 -1.12
C ARG A 198 10.34 23.88 -2.63
N GLN A 199 9.21 23.38 -3.11
CA GLN A 199 8.96 23.17 -4.52
C GLN A 199 8.97 24.49 -5.30
N LYS A 200 8.35 25.53 -4.71
CA LYS A 200 8.37 26.88 -5.29
C LYS A 200 9.79 27.43 -5.35
N ALA A 201 10.54 27.37 -4.27
CA ALA A 201 11.95 27.83 -4.25
C ALA A 201 12.83 27.06 -5.26
N PHE A 202 12.59 25.75 -5.44
CA PHE A 202 13.28 24.96 -6.43
C PHE A 202 12.90 25.36 -7.87
N SER A 203 11.62 25.67 -8.11
CA SER A 203 11.15 26.18 -9.41
C SER A 203 11.82 27.53 -9.73
N ASP A 204 11.80 28.48 -8.79
CA ASP A 204 12.41 29.80 -8.95
C ASP A 204 13.93 29.68 -9.25
N LEU A 205 14.60 28.76 -8.56
CA LEU A 205 16.02 28.49 -8.81
C LEU A 205 16.26 27.88 -10.20
N SER A 206 15.39 26.97 -10.63
CA SER A 206 15.47 26.33 -11.95
C SER A 206 15.25 27.32 -13.07
N ASP A 207 14.26 28.21 -12.90
CA ASP A 207 13.96 29.28 -13.85
C ASP A 207 15.12 30.27 -13.95
N PHE A 208 15.72 30.66 -12.82
CA PHE A 208 16.91 31.50 -12.77
C PHE A 208 18.10 30.83 -13.49
N ALA A 209 18.33 29.55 -13.23
CA ALA A 209 19.40 28.80 -13.90
C ALA A 209 19.16 28.69 -15.41
N GLN A 210 17.92 28.41 -15.82
CA GLN A 210 17.54 28.33 -17.23
C GLN A 210 17.72 29.65 -17.96
N GLU A 211 17.34 30.80 -17.32
CA GLU A 211 17.53 32.12 -17.87
C GLU A 211 19.03 32.42 -18.09
N ASN A 212 19.87 32.12 -17.10
CA ASN A 212 21.32 32.29 -17.22
C ASN A 212 21.95 31.43 -18.30
N PHE A 213 21.55 30.15 -18.39
CA PHE A 213 22.05 29.25 -19.45
C PHE A 213 21.57 29.66 -20.85
N SER A 214 20.32 30.11 -20.95
CA SER A 214 19.78 30.62 -22.23
C SER A 214 20.45 31.92 -22.66
N GLY A 215 20.81 32.78 -21.70
CA GLY A 215 21.50 34.05 -21.91
C GLY A 215 23.03 33.94 -21.97
N ILE A 216 23.63 32.76 -21.88
CA ILE A 216 25.07 32.59 -21.74
C ILE A 216 25.89 33.25 -22.89
N ALA A 217 25.32 33.27 -24.09
CA ALA A 217 25.96 33.93 -25.24
C ALA A 217 26.10 35.44 -25.04
N VAL A 218 25.09 36.05 -24.40
CA VAL A 218 25.12 37.51 -24.09
C VAL A 218 26.09 37.77 -22.95
N ILE A 219 26.08 36.94 -21.90
CA ILE A 219 26.99 37.07 -20.76
C ILE A 219 28.44 36.99 -21.24
N LYS A 220 28.76 36.04 -22.13
CA LYS A 220 30.09 35.89 -22.71
C LYS A 220 30.47 37.05 -23.63
N ALA A 221 29.53 37.56 -24.43
CA ALA A 221 29.79 38.69 -25.31
C ALA A 221 30.19 39.99 -24.56
N PHE A 222 29.63 40.15 -23.34
CA PHE A 222 29.95 41.30 -22.48
C PHE A 222 31.01 41.00 -21.41
N VAL A 223 31.66 39.85 -21.44
CA VAL A 223 32.75 39.43 -20.48
C VAL A 223 32.31 39.62 -19.00
N LYS A 224 31.04 39.29 -18.69
CA LYS A 224 30.44 39.42 -17.34
C LYS A 224 30.26 38.09 -16.64
N GLU A 225 31.14 37.15 -16.88
CA GLU A 225 31.09 35.78 -16.34
C GLU A 225 31.33 35.72 -14.81
N PHE A 226 31.96 36.76 -14.22
CA PHE A 226 32.27 36.84 -12.78
C PHE A 226 31.47 37.88 -12.00
N LYS A 227 30.35 38.25 -12.49
CA LYS A 227 29.42 39.14 -11.83
C LYS A 227 28.07 38.48 -11.63
#